data_132d8c1e46cccbb230764502836bbcfa
#
_entry.id   132d8c1e46cccbb230764502836bbcfa
#
_cell.length_a   1.000
_cell.length_b   1.000
_cell.length_c   1.000
_cell.angle_alpha   90.00
_cell.angle_beta   90.00
_cell.angle_gamma   90.00
#
_symmetry.space_group_name_H-M   'P 1'
#
loop_
_entity.id
_entity.type
_entity.pdbx_description
1 polymer ?
#
loop_
_entity_poly.entity_id
_entity_poly.type
_entity_poly.pdbx_seq_one_letter_code
_entity_poly.pdbx_strand_id
1 'polypeptide(L)'
;MRKNRGTIVQFPLFAGIGAIGTLGHYTILILLAQFWAVDPVFASSIGFIVGALINYILNYHYTFQSDKRHAEALTKFLMVATIGAGFNGSIMYIGVENTNINYLVVQIFATCIVLLWNFVVNKLWTFTHH
;
A
#
# COMPACT_ATOMS: atom_id res chain seq x y z
N MET A 1 -22.44 -14.58 -10.44
CA MET A 1 -21.37 -13.79 -11.05
C MET A 1 -21.35 -12.39 -10.45
N ARG A 2 -20.19 -11.94 -10.06
CA ARG A 2 -20.05 -10.61 -9.49
C ARG A 2 -19.94 -9.58 -10.58
N LYS A 3 -20.43 -8.38 -10.30
CA LYS A 3 -20.22 -7.22 -11.17
C LYS A 3 -19.19 -6.31 -10.56
N ASN A 4 -18.38 -5.70 -11.40
CA ASN A 4 -17.49 -4.65 -10.96
C ASN A 4 -18.30 -3.45 -10.50
N ARG A 5 -17.85 -2.81 -9.44
CA ARG A 5 -18.40 -1.54 -9.02
C ARG A 5 -17.84 -0.43 -9.89
N GLY A 6 -18.61 0.62 -10.10
CA GLY A 6 -18.14 1.78 -10.84
C GLY A 6 -17.08 2.56 -10.05
N THR A 7 -16.34 3.40 -10.77
CA THR A 7 -15.25 4.19 -10.16
C THR A 7 -15.76 5.06 -9.01
N ILE A 8 -16.99 5.57 -9.11
CA ILE A 8 -17.59 6.41 -8.06
C ILE A 8 -17.69 5.64 -6.74
N VAL A 9 -18.00 4.34 -6.80
CA VAL A 9 -18.06 3.49 -5.60
C VAL A 9 -16.69 2.96 -5.23
N GLN A 10 -15.88 2.58 -6.22
CA GLN A 10 -14.58 1.97 -6.00
C GLN A 10 -13.60 2.91 -5.32
N PHE A 11 -13.57 4.18 -5.71
CA PHE A 11 -12.57 5.09 -5.18
C PHE A 11 -12.76 5.36 -3.68
N PRO A 12 -13.97 5.69 -3.18
CA PRO A 12 -14.16 5.85 -1.74
C PRO A 12 -13.85 4.59 -0.94
N LEU A 13 -14.23 3.41 -1.47
CA LEU A 13 -13.91 2.15 -0.79
C LEU A 13 -12.42 1.91 -0.76
N PHE A 14 -11.74 2.15 -1.87
CA PHE A 14 -10.29 2.01 -1.93
C PHE A 14 -9.60 2.94 -0.94
N ALA A 15 -10.07 4.19 -0.89
CA ALA A 15 -9.49 5.18 0.03
C ALA A 15 -9.71 4.78 1.49
N GLY A 16 -10.91 4.29 1.83
CA GLY A 16 -11.21 3.84 3.19
C GLY A 16 -10.38 2.63 3.60
N ILE A 17 -10.28 1.65 2.71
CA ILE A 17 -9.46 0.47 2.94
C ILE A 17 -7.99 0.85 3.01
N GLY A 18 -7.57 1.78 2.14
CA GLY A 18 -6.22 2.32 2.18
C GLY A 18 -5.88 2.97 3.50
N ALA A 19 -6.86 3.66 4.09
CA ALA A 19 -6.66 4.25 5.42
C ALA A 19 -6.43 3.17 6.47
N ILE A 20 -7.18 2.06 6.40
CA ILE A 20 -6.98 0.94 7.34
C ILE A 20 -5.60 0.34 7.16
N GLY A 21 -5.19 0.08 5.92
CA GLY A 21 -3.85 -0.43 5.64
C GLY A 21 -2.76 0.52 6.09
N THR A 22 -2.98 1.82 5.88
CA THR A 22 -2.03 2.86 6.29
C THR A 22 -1.91 2.91 7.81
N LEU A 23 -3.02 2.76 8.53
CA LEU A 23 -2.96 2.69 9.99
C LEU A 23 -2.10 1.50 10.44
N GLY A 24 -2.26 0.35 9.80
CA GLY A 24 -1.43 -0.82 10.10
C GLY A 24 0.04 -0.55 9.81
N HIS A 25 0.33 0.03 8.64
CA HIS A 25 1.68 0.38 8.23
C HIS A 25 2.34 1.32 9.25
N TYR A 26 1.65 2.41 9.59
CA TYR A 26 2.21 3.42 10.47
C TYR A 26 2.32 2.93 11.91
N THR A 27 1.37 2.10 12.35
CA THR A 27 1.46 1.49 13.68
C THR A 27 2.73 0.66 13.80
N ILE A 28 3.00 -0.20 12.82
CA ILE A 28 4.22 -1.01 12.82
C ILE A 28 5.47 -0.13 12.74
N LEU A 29 5.45 0.88 11.87
CA LEU A 29 6.57 1.79 11.73
C LEU A 29 6.90 2.47 13.06
N ILE A 30 5.90 3.04 13.70
CA ILE A 30 6.09 3.77 14.95
C ILE A 30 6.54 2.84 16.07
N LEU A 31 5.89 1.67 16.18
CA LEU A 31 6.27 0.71 17.21
C LEU A 31 7.73 0.26 17.05
N LEU A 32 8.13 -0.07 15.85
CA LEU A 32 9.49 -0.55 15.61
C LEU A 32 10.51 0.57 15.76
N ALA A 33 10.24 1.75 15.21
CA ALA A 33 11.20 2.84 15.25
C ALA A 33 11.31 3.48 16.64
N GLN A 34 10.17 3.67 17.31
CA GLN A 34 10.16 4.40 18.59
C GLN A 34 10.42 3.50 19.81
N PHE A 35 9.91 2.27 19.79
CA PHE A 35 9.98 1.40 20.96
C PHE A 35 11.05 0.33 20.86
N TRP A 36 11.41 -0.09 19.65
CA TRP A 36 12.46 -1.10 19.46
C TRP A 36 13.69 -0.57 18.76
N ALA A 37 13.73 0.75 18.51
CA ALA A 37 14.89 1.43 17.92
C ALA A 37 15.33 0.81 16.58
N VAL A 38 14.37 0.28 15.80
CA VAL A 38 14.64 -0.22 14.46
C VAL A 38 14.81 0.98 13.54
N ASP A 39 15.77 0.90 12.61
CA ASP A 39 15.98 1.96 11.63
C ASP A 39 14.67 2.29 10.90
N PRO A 40 14.30 3.58 10.76
CA PRO A 40 13.01 3.93 10.15
C PRO A 40 12.81 3.40 8.74
N VAL A 41 13.85 3.30 7.92
CA VAL A 41 13.72 2.75 6.57
C VAL A 41 13.32 1.29 6.63
N PHE A 42 13.97 0.52 7.51
CA PHE A 42 13.67 -0.89 7.69
C PHE A 42 12.31 -1.10 8.33
N ALA A 43 12.00 -0.31 9.35
CA ALA A 43 10.71 -0.37 10.04
C ALA A 43 9.56 -0.04 9.06
N SER A 44 9.77 0.95 8.21
CA SER A 44 8.79 1.30 7.18
C SER A 44 8.56 0.15 6.19
N SER A 45 9.62 -0.55 5.82
CA SER A 45 9.50 -1.67 4.87
C SER A 45 8.66 -2.80 5.46
N ILE A 46 8.88 -3.12 6.74
CA ILE A 46 8.08 -4.15 7.42
C ILE A 46 6.62 -3.72 7.51
N GLY A 47 6.39 -2.47 7.93
CA GLY A 47 5.03 -1.93 8.02
C GLY A 47 4.33 -1.90 6.67
N PHE A 48 5.07 -1.58 5.61
CA PHE A 48 4.52 -1.57 4.26
C PHE A 48 3.98 -2.94 3.88
N ILE A 49 4.71 -4.00 4.18
CA ILE A 49 4.27 -5.36 3.86
C ILE A 49 2.97 -5.67 4.59
N VAL A 50 2.89 -5.35 5.87
CA VAL A 50 1.67 -5.59 6.65
C VAL A 50 0.49 -4.80 6.07
N GLY A 51 0.70 -3.51 5.79
CA GLY A 51 -0.35 -2.67 5.21
C GLY A 51 -0.78 -3.16 3.83
N ALA A 52 0.17 -3.62 3.02
CA ALA A 52 -0.13 -4.13 1.69
C ALA A 52 -1.00 -5.38 1.74
N LEU A 53 -0.71 -6.29 2.67
CA LEU A 53 -1.53 -7.50 2.82
C LEU A 53 -2.95 -7.15 3.23
N ILE A 54 -3.12 -6.21 4.15
CA ILE A 54 -4.45 -5.74 4.55
C ILE A 54 -5.18 -5.15 3.35
N ASN A 55 -4.50 -4.28 2.60
CA ASN A 55 -5.05 -3.68 1.40
C ASN A 55 -5.48 -4.72 0.37
N TYR A 56 -4.64 -5.70 0.12
CA TYR A 56 -4.95 -6.73 -0.88
C TYR A 56 -6.23 -7.45 -0.52
N ILE A 57 -6.30 -7.96 0.71
CA ILE A 57 -7.44 -8.78 1.13
C ILE A 57 -8.74 -7.99 1.06
N LEU A 58 -8.74 -6.79 1.61
CA LEU A 58 -9.95 -5.99 1.67
C LEU A 58 -10.37 -5.47 0.29
N ASN A 59 -9.42 -5.04 -0.54
CA ASN A 59 -9.77 -4.55 -1.87
C ASN A 59 -10.24 -5.66 -2.79
N TYR A 60 -9.63 -6.85 -2.69
CA TYR A 60 -10.07 -7.98 -3.50
C TYR A 60 -11.54 -8.30 -3.21
N HIS A 61 -11.92 -8.34 -1.93
CA HIS A 61 -13.26 -8.76 -1.54
C HIS A 61 -14.30 -7.64 -1.61
N TYR A 62 -13.93 -6.41 -1.30
CA TYR A 62 -14.91 -5.36 -1.08
C TYR A 62 -14.90 -4.26 -2.13
N THR A 63 -13.74 -3.81 -2.56
CA THR A 63 -13.66 -2.67 -3.48
C THR A 63 -13.90 -3.07 -4.92
N PHE A 64 -13.12 -4.01 -5.40
CA PHE A 64 -13.14 -4.37 -6.81
C PHE A 64 -14.02 -5.58 -7.09
N GLN A 65 -14.38 -6.35 -6.06
CA GLN A 65 -15.24 -7.54 -6.19
C GLN A 65 -14.84 -8.37 -7.39
N SER A 66 -13.54 -8.64 -7.48
CA SER A 66 -12.96 -9.29 -8.66
C SER A 66 -13.41 -10.73 -8.79
N ASP A 67 -13.73 -11.14 -10.03
CA ASP A 67 -13.98 -12.54 -10.36
C ASP A 67 -12.68 -13.24 -10.76
N LYS A 68 -11.58 -12.50 -10.80
CA LYS A 68 -10.29 -13.05 -11.16
C LYS A 68 -9.85 -14.08 -10.13
N ARG A 69 -9.20 -15.14 -10.60
CA ARG A 69 -8.72 -16.19 -9.72
C ARG A 69 -7.74 -15.59 -8.72
N HIS A 70 -7.83 -16.08 -7.48
CA HIS A 70 -7.02 -15.55 -6.37
C HIS A 70 -5.52 -15.61 -6.67
N ALA A 71 -5.06 -16.72 -7.24
CA ALA A 71 -3.65 -16.88 -7.56
C ALA A 71 -3.16 -15.84 -8.56
N GLU A 72 -3.97 -15.57 -9.60
CA GLU A 72 -3.61 -14.58 -10.61
C GLU A 72 -3.63 -13.17 -10.04
N ALA A 73 -4.69 -12.83 -9.29
CA ALA A 73 -4.79 -11.50 -8.70
C ALA A 73 -3.67 -11.26 -7.68
N LEU A 74 -3.36 -12.26 -6.87
CA LEU A 74 -2.30 -12.14 -5.89
C LEU A 74 -0.94 -11.96 -6.55
N THR A 75 -0.66 -12.71 -7.61
CA THR A 75 0.60 -12.58 -8.32
C THR A 75 0.78 -11.16 -8.87
N LYS A 76 -0.26 -10.64 -9.53
CA LYS A 76 -0.21 -9.28 -10.07
C LYS A 76 -0.08 -8.24 -8.95
N PHE A 77 -0.82 -8.43 -7.85
CA PHE A 77 -0.74 -7.52 -6.71
C PHE A 77 0.67 -7.50 -6.12
N LEU A 78 1.30 -8.67 -5.98
CA LEU A 78 2.65 -8.74 -5.43
C LEU A 78 3.66 -8.02 -6.32
N MET A 79 3.49 -8.11 -7.64
CA MET A 79 4.36 -7.36 -8.56
C MET A 79 4.21 -5.85 -8.37
N VAL A 80 2.96 -5.39 -8.31
CA VAL A 80 2.67 -3.96 -8.10
C VAL A 80 3.18 -3.50 -6.74
N ALA A 81 2.94 -4.30 -5.71
CA ALA A 81 3.37 -3.97 -4.35
C ALA A 81 4.89 -3.94 -4.22
N THR A 82 5.58 -4.85 -4.90
CA THR A 82 7.05 -4.87 -4.88
C THR A 82 7.62 -3.58 -5.46
N ILE A 83 7.05 -3.12 -6.57
CA ILE A 83 7.49 -1.85 -7.16
C ILE A 83 7.14 -0.68 -6.23
N GLY A 84 5.95 -0.72 -5.63
CA GLY A 84 5.56 0.29 -4.64
C GLY A 84 6.48 0.30 -3.43
N ALA A 85 6.88 -0.88 -2.97
CA ALA A 85 7.84 -1.00 -1.86
C ALA A 85 9.19 -0.37 -2.24
N GLY A 86 9.61 -0.55 -3.50
CA GLY A 86 10.81 0.09 -4.00
C GLY A 86 10.71 1.60 -3.95
N PHE A 87 9.59 2.17 -4.38
CA PHE A 87 9.36 3.61 -4.28
C PHE A 87 9.38 4.06 -2.83
N ASN A 88 8.66 3.37 -1.96
CA ASN A 88 8.59 3.72 -0.54
C ASN A 88 9.98 3.68 0.09
N GLY A 89 10.71 2.60 -0.11
CA GLY A 89 12.04 2.44 0.46
C GLY A 89 13.01 3.47 -0.04
N SER A 90 12.97 3.78 -1.34
CA SER A 90 13.85 4.78 -1.95
C SER A 90 13.56 6.18 -1.39
N ILE A 91 12.29 6.55 -1.30
CA ILE A 91 11.91 7.85 -0.78
C ILE A 91 12.29 7.96 0.70
N MET A 92 12.03 6.91 1.47
CA MET A 92 12.42 6.88 2.89
C MET A 92 13.93 7.01 3.06
N TYR A 93 14.68 6.22 2.29
CA TYR A 93 16.14 6.27 2.39
C TYR A 93 16.68 7.66 2.04
N ILE A 94 16.25 8.21 0.91
CA ILE A 94 16.72 9.52 0.47
C ILE A 94 16.30 10.60 1.47
N GLY A 95 15.04 10.57 1.90
CA GLY A 95 14.53 11.61 2.80
C GLY A 95 15.10 11.54 4.19
N VAL A 96 15.22 10.34 4.77
CA VAL A 96 15.70 10.19 6.14
C VAL A 96 17.21 10.34 6.22
N GLU A 97 17.94 9.73 5.28
CA GLU A 97 19.41 9.70 5.36
C GLU A 97 20.06 10.97 4.83
N ASN A 98 19.41 11.68 3.92
CA ASN A 98 20.03 12.83 3.24
C ASN A 98 19.42 14.19 3.61
N THR A 99 18.42 14.20 4.50
CA THR A 99 17.80 15.45 4.96
C THR A 99 17.60 15.40 6.46
N ASN A 100 17.24 16.55 7.04
CA ASN A 100 16.90 16.64 8.44
C ASN A 100 15.39 16.58 8.68
N ILE A 101 14.63 16.19 7.67
CA ILE A 101 13.17 16.10 7.77
C ILE A 101 12.81 14.89 8.63
N ASN A 102 11.81 15.06 9.50
CA ASN A 102 11.33 13.97 10.35
C ASN A 102 10.85 12.80 9.49
N TYR A 103 11.17 11.57 9.93
CA TYR A 103 10.86 10.38 9.16
C TYR A 103 9.36 10.20 8.88
N LEU A 104 8.50 10.68 9.80
CA LEU A 104 7.05 10.57 9.58
C LEU A 104 6.58 11.49 8.46
N VAL A 105 7.19 12.67 8.33
CA VAL A 105 6.86 13.58 7.22
C VAL A 105 7.29 12.96 5.89
N VAL A 106 8.49 12.39 5.85
CA VAL A 106 8.97 11.68 4.67
C VAL A 106 8.03 10.53 4.32
N GLN A 107 7.59 9.78 5.35
CA GLN A 107 6.68 8.67 5.14
C GLN A 107 5.34 9.10 4.54
N ILE A 108 4.80 10.24 5.00
CA ILE A 108 3.54 10.73 4.44
C ILE A 108 3.70 11.03 2.95
N PHE A 109 4.80 11.66 2.58
CA PHE A 109 5.08 11.94 1.17
C PHE A 109 5.19 10.65 0.36
N ALA A 110 5.93 9.67 0.88
CA ALA A 110 6.08 8.38 0.21
C ALA A 110 4.72 7.69 0.06
N THR A 111 3.90 7.73 1.10
CA THR A 111 2.56 7.11 1.07
C THR A 111 1.70 7.71 -0.02
N CYS A 112 1.73 9.02 -0.20
CA CYS A 112 0.93 9.67 -1.24
C CYS A 112 1.34 9.18 -2.64
N ILE A 113 2.64 9.06 -2.88
CA ILE A 113 3.14 8.61 -4.18
C ILE A 113 2.77 7.14 -4.42
N VAL A 114 2.97 6.28 -3.43
CA VAL A 114 2.67 4.86 -3.56
C VAL A 114 1.17 4.62 -3.68
N LEU A 115 0.36 5.42 -2.99
CA LEU A 115 -1.09 5.30 -3.06
C LEU A 115 -1.60 5.54 -4.49
N LEU A 116 -1.10 6.58 -5.14
CA LEU A 116 -1.47 6.85 -6.53
C LEU A 116 -1.06 5.69 -7.44
N TRP A 117 0.16 5.20 -7.27
CA TRP A 117 0.66 4.07 -8.03
C TRP A 117 -0.23 2.84 -7.85
N ASN A 118 -0.51 2.49 -6.60
CA ASN A 118 -1.28 1.30 -6.29
C ASN A 118 -2.71 1.38 -6.82
N PHE A 119 -3.37 2.53 -6.66
CA PHE A 119 -4.74 2.65 -7.13
C PHE A 119 -4.82 2.51 -8.65
N VAL A 120 -3.99 3.25 -9.36
CA VAL A 120 -4.06 3.26 -10.82
C VAL A 120 -3.75 1.88 -11.40
N VAL A 121 -2.67 1.27 -10.94
CA VAL A 121 -2.25 0.00 -11.52
C VAL A 121 -3.18 -1.15 -11.09
N ASN A 122 -3.62 -1.16 -9.84
CA ASN A 122 -4.51 -2.22 -9.39
C ASN A 122 -5.87 -2.14 -10.08
N LYS A 123 -6.40 -0.94 -10.30
CA LYS A 123 -7.65 -0.80 -11.01
C LYS A 123 -7.51 -1.23 -12.47
N LEU A 124 -6.42 -0.83 -13.13
CA LEU A 124 -6.26 -1.08 -14.56
C LEU A 124 -5.73 -2.47 -14.87
N TRP A 125 -5.10 -3.14 -13.91
CA TRP A 125 -4.43 -4.42 -14.19
C TRP A 125 -4.79 -5.52 -13.21
N THR A 126 -4.53 -5.36 -11.92
CA THR A 126 -4.60 -6.45 -10.94
C THR A 126 -6.00 -7.05 -10.82
N PHE A 127 -7.01 -6.19 -10.67
CA PHE A 127 -8.39 -6.61 -10.40
C PHE A 127 -9.31 -6.44 -11.60
N THR A 128 -8.73 -6.27 -12.78
CA THR A 128 -9.52 -6.07 -14.00
C THR A 128 -10.14 -7.40 -14.44
N HIS A 129 -11.36 -7.33 -14.96
CA HIS A 129 -12.08 -8.47 -15.51
C HIS A 129 -11.82 -8.54 -17.01
N HIS A 130 -11.04 -9.51 -17.44
CA HIS A 130 -10.77 -9.73 -18.86
C HIS A 130 -10.79 -11.20 -19.17
#